data_c2a4a17ff1b256319e54d53376296866
#
_entry.id   c2a4a17ff1b256319e54d53376296866
#
_cell.length_a   1.000
_cell.length_b   1.000
_cell.length_c   1.000
_cell.angle_alpha   90.00
_cell.angle_beta   90.00
_cell.angle_gamma   90.00
#
_symmetry.space_group_name_H-M   'P 1'
#
loop_
_entity.id
_entity.type
_entity.pdbx_description
1 polymer ?
#
loop_
_entity_poly.entity_id
_entity_poly.type
_entity_poly.pdbx_seq_one_letter_code
_entity_poly.pdbx_strand_id
1 'polypeptide(L)'
;MCIRDSYNTVSPASGKILSGGVDANALQKPKRFFGAARNIEGGGSLTILATALIDTGSKMDEVIFEEFKGTGNMEMQLDRRIANRRIWPAINLIESGTRKEDLLLAPDVLQRMWIMRKYLADMTPIEAMEFLNDRMRQTKDNAEFLISMNG
;
A
#
# COMPACT_ATOMS: atom_id res chain seq x y z
N MET A 1 -3.50 15.62 -13.88
CA MET A 1 -2.64 16.46 -13.02
C MET A 1 -2.79 15.99 -11.58
N CYS A 2 -1.70 15.65 -10.94
CA CYS A 2 -1.70 15.16 -9.55
C CYS A 2 -1.89 16.34 -8.60
N ILE A 3 -2.67 16.17 -7.51
CA ILE A 3 -2.87 17.21 -6.47
C ILE A 3 -1.52 17.77 -5.98
N ARG A 4 -0.51 16.92 -5.87
CA ARG A 4 0.85 17.26 -5.44
C ARG A 4 1.59 18.18 -6.40
N ASP A 5 1.48 17.92 -7.71
CA ASP A 5 2.12 18.77 -8.73
C ASP A 5 1.51 20.17 -8.72
N SER A 6 0.20 20.25 -8.50
CA SER A 6 -0.50 21.50 -8.31
C SER A 6 0.02 22.27 -7.09
N TYR A 7 0.19 21.61 -5.94
CA TYR A 7 0.72 22.26 -4.75
C TYR A 7 2.18 22.68 -4.90
N ASN A 8 3.01 21.90 -5.59
CA ASN A 8 4.40 22.27 -5.86
C ASN A 8 4.51 23.50 -6.78
N THR A 9 3.54 23.68 -7.69
CA THR A 9 3.49 24.81 -8.61
C THR A 9 2.96 26.09 -7.94
N VAL A 10 1.99 25.95 -7.01
CA VAL A 10 1.26 27.09 -6.42
C VAL A 10 1.82 27.53 -5.07
N SER A 11 2.51 26.65 -4.34
CA SER A 11 3.09 27.00 -3.04
C SER A 11 4.24 28.02 -3.19
N PRO A 12 4.29 29.06 -2.34
CA PRO A 12 5.44 29.94 -2.28
C PRO A 12 6.71 29.15 -1.97
N ALA A 13 7.78 29.41 -2.70
CA ALA A 13 9.06 28.74 -2.50
C ALA A 13 9.56 28.94 -1.06
N SER A 14 9.82 27.84 -0.35
CA SER A 14 10.36 27.90 1.03
C SER A 14 11.88 28.11 1.07
N GLY A 15 12.55 27.96 -0.08
CA GLY A 15 14.01 27.89 -0.17
C GLY A 15 14.60 26.55 0.27
N LYS A 16 13.78 25.62 0.74
CA LYS A 16 14.17 24.22 1.11
C LYS A 16 13.62 23.25 0.08
N ILE A 17 14.45 22.92 -0.89
CA ILE A 17 14.10 21.95 -1.93
C ILE A 17 14.54 20.58 -1.50
N LEU A 18 13.62 19.63 -1.46
CA LEU A 18 13.89 18.21 -1.31
C LEU A 18 14.48 17.64 -2.61
N SER A 19 15.10 16.47 -2.56
CA SER A 19 15.57 15.80 -3.75
C SER A 19 14.42 15.65 -4.77
N GLY A 20 14.71 15.77 -6.07
CA GLY A 20 13.67 15.72 -7.11
C GLY A 20 12.90 17.02 -7.36
N GLY A 21 13.34 18.16 -6.80
CA GLY A 21 12.75 19.48 -7.09
C GLY A 21 11.43 19.77 -6.38
N VAL A 22 11.10 19.04 -5.31
CA VAL A 22 9.89 19.24 -4.51
C VAL A 22 10.18 20.24 -3.39
N ASP A 23 9.38 21.31 -3.29
CA ASP A 23 9.47 22.22 -2.15
C ASP A 23 8.90 21.58 -0.88
N ALA A 24 9.63 21.69 0.23
CA ALA A 24 9.23 21.09 1.51
C ALA A 24 7.85 21.59 2.00
N ASN A 25 7.49 22.84 1.71
CA ASN A 25 6.20 23.41 2.08
C ASN A 25 5.05 22.88 1.21
N ALA A 26 5.34 22.51 -0.04
CA ALA A 26 4.33 21.98 -0.97
C ALA A 26 3.68 20.69 -0.46
N LEU A 27 4.40 19.89 0.33
CA LEU A 27 3.91 18.62 0.86
C LEU A 27 3.11 18.77 2.15
N GLN A 28 3.19 19.87 2.87
CA GLN A 28 2.57 20.00 4.20
C GLN A 28 1.03 19.90 4.15
N LYS A 29 0.37 20.62 3.23
CA LYS A 29 -1.09 20.59 3.10
C LYS A 29 -1.60 19.21 2.65
N PRO A 30 -1.03 18.60 1.59
CA PRO A 30 -1.38 17.22 1.21
C PRO A 30 -1.17 16.20 2.34
N LYS A 31 -0.08 16.31 3.12
CA LYS A 31 0.16 15.44 4.28
C LYS A 31 -0.90 15.60 5.37
N ARG A 32 -1.28 16.84 5.70
CA ARG A 32 -2.35 17.11 6.68
C ARG A 32 -3.69 16.56 6.20
N PHE A 33 -4.00 16.73 4.92
CA PHE A 33 -5.21 16.15 4.32
C PHE A 33 -5.21 14.63 4.43
N PHE A 34 -4.10 13.97 4.06
CA PHE A 34 -3.98 12.53 4.12
C PHE A 34 -4.01 12.00 5.57
N GLY A 35 -3.39 12.73 6.50
CA GLY A 35 -3.41 12.44 7.94
C GLY A 35 -4.75 12.73 8.62
N ALA A 36 -5.76 13.25 7.90
CA ALA A 36 -7.10 13.46 8.44
C ALA A 36 -7.95 12.18 8.49
N ALA A 37 -7.53 11.11 7.80
CA ALA A 37 -8.21 9.81 7.84
C ALA A 37 -8.21 9.25 9.27
N ARG A 38 -9.40 9.04 9.83
CA ARG A 38 -9.59 8.58 11.22
C ARG A 38 -11.01 8.12 11.51
N ASN A 39 -11.18 7.40 12.60
CA ASN A 39 -12.49 7.24 13.22
C ASN A 39 -12.87 8.54 13.93
N ILE A 40 -14.14 8.95 13.80
CA ILE A 40 -14.67 10.17 14.39
C ILE A 40 -15.35 9.80 15.72
N GLU A 41 -14.97 10.50 16.78
CA GLU A 41 -15.61 10.34 18.09
C GLU A 41 -17.09 10.75 17.99
N GLY A 42 -17.99 9.88 18.42
CA GLY A 42 -19.44 10.10 18.30
C GLY A 42 -20.09 9.52 17.04
N GLY A 43 -19.34 8.95 16.13
CA GLY A 43 -19.85 8.16 15.00
C GLY A 43 -19.21 8.44 13.64
N GLY A 44 -19.11 7.39 12.86
CA GLY A 44 -18.58 7.41 11.51
C GLY A 44 -17.04 7.37 11.42
N SER A 45 -16.55 7.38 10.18
CA SER A 45 -15.11 7.39 9.89
C SER A 45 -14.83 8.13 8.58
N LEU A 46 -13.65 8.74 8.48
CA LEU A 46 -13.14 9.27 7.24
C LEU A 46 -12.08 8.31 6.69
N THR A 47 -12.38 7.71 5.54
CA THR A 47 -11.45 6.88 4.79
C THR A 47 -10.96 7.65 3.57
N ILE A 48 -9.64 7.63 3.34
CA ILE A 48 -9.02 8.26 2.17
C ILE A 48 -8.32 7.15 1.38
N LEU A 49 -8.75 6.96 0.13
CA LEU A 49 -8.07 6.11 -0.85
C LEU A 49 -7.29 7.02 -1.80
N ALA A 50 -5.99 6.84 -1.84
CA ALA A 50 -5.11 7.61 -2.70
C ALA A 50 -4.23 6.70 -3.56
N THR A 51 -3.95 7.12 -4.78
CA THR A 51 -3.01 6.45 -5.68
C THR A 51 -1.72 7.24 -5.79
N ALA A 52 -0.59 6.54 -5.86
CA ALA A 52 0.72 7.10 -6.12
C ALA A 52 1.41 6.33 -7.24
N LEU A 53 2.13 7.04 -8.10
CA LEU A 53 2.97 6.41 -9.11
C LEU A 53 4.35 6.10 -8.51
N ILE A 54 4.83 4.89 -8.79
CA ILE A 54 6.18 4.44 -8.43
C ILE A 54 6.88 3.90 -9.68
N ASP A 55 8.18 3.75 -9.63
CA ASP A 55 9.01 3.22 -10.74
C ASP A 55 8.84 3.99 -12.06
N THR A 56 8.64 5.30 -11.98
CA THR A 56 8.49 6.17 -13.16
C THR A 56 9.82 6.66 -13.71
N GLY A 57 10.93 6.45 -12.99
CA GLY A 57 12.23 7.06 -13.26
C GLY A 57 12.31 8.53 -12.82
N SER A 58 11.25 9.09 -12.24
CA SER A 58 11.21 10.45 -11.68
C SER A 58 11.61 10.45 -10.21
N LYS A 59 12.70 11.14 -9.87
CA LYS A 59 13.10 11.35 -8.48
C LYS A 59 12.04 12.10 -7.65
N MET A 60 11.25 12.93 -8.30
CA MET A 60 10.13 13.63 -7.65
C MET A 60 9.07 12.63 -7.17
N ASP A 61 8.68 11.68 -8.01
CA ASP A 61 7.66 10.68 -7.66
C ASP A 61 8.15 9.79 -6.51
N GLU A 62 9.41 9.39 -6.52
CA GLU A 62 10.04 8.62 -5.44
C GLU A 62 10.00 9.37 -4.09
N VAL A 63 10.43 10.63 -4.09
CA VAL A 63 10.40 11.47 -2.87
C VAL A 63 8.98 11.63 -2.35
N ILE A 64 8.03 11.89 -3.22
CA ILE A 64 6.64 12.05 -2.84
C ILE A 64 6.06 10.75 -2.27
N PHE A 65 6.35 9.62 -2.88
CA PHE A 65 5.92 8.32 -2.38
C PHE A 65 6.46 8.05 -0.97
N GLU A 66 7.77 8.21 -0.76
CA GLU A 66 8.40 8.00 0.55
C GLU A 66 7.86 8.95 1.63
N GLU A 67 7.60 10.21 1.27
CA GLU A 67 7.03 11.21 2.18
C GLU A 67 5.58 10.88 2.62
N PHE A 68 4.81 10.18 1.79
CA PHE A 68 3.45 9.76 2.09
C PHE A 68 3.35 8.33 2.68
N LYS A 69 4.33 7.48 2.41
CA LYS A 69 4.39 6.11 2.93
C LYS A 69 4.28 6.04 4.46
N GLY A 70 4.84 7.05 5.15
CA GLY A 70 4.76 7.17 6.61
C GLY A 70 3.39 7.51 7.19
N THR A 71 2.45 8.00 6.39
CA THR A 71 1.13 8.49 6.85
C THR A 71 -0.02 7.54 6.55
N GLY A 72 0.14 6.60 5.62
CA GLY A 72 -0.89 5.61 5.28
C GLY A 72 -1.01 4.49 6.31
N ASN A 73 -2.21 3.97 6.49
CA ASN A 73 -2.48 2.81 7.35
C ASN A 73 -2.36 1.48 6.60
N MET A 74 -2.55 1.52 5.29
CA MET A 74 -2.47 0.37 4.39
C MET A 74 -1.79 0.80 3.09
N GLU A 75 -0.97 -0.07 2.56
CA GLU A 75 -0.26 0.12 1.31
C GLU A 75 -0.46 -1.13 0.44
N MET A 76 -0.95 -0.93 -0.77
CA MET A 76 -1.08 -1.98 -1.78
C MET A 76 -0.22 -1.62 -2.98
N GLN A 77 0.84 -2.37 -3.20
CA GLN A 77 1.75 -2.18 -4.32
C GLN A 77 1.36 -3.08 -5.50
N LEU A 78 1.31 -2.49 -6.69
CA LEU A 78 1.14 -3.22 -7.94
C LEU A 78 2.50 -3.43 -8.59
N ASP A 79 2.72 -4.60 -9.19
CA ASP A 79 3.98 -4.94 -9.84
C ASP A 79 3.77 -5.14 -11.35
N ARG A 80 4.49 -4.36 -12.16
CA ARG A 80 4.43 -4.43 -13.62
C ARG A 80 4.91 -5.78 -14.15
N ARG A 81 5.84 -6.46 -13.47
CA ARG A 81 6.35 -7.78 -13.88
C ARG A 81 5.26 -8.84 -13.81
N ILE A 82 4.39 -8.76 -12.78
CA ILE A 82 3.22 -9.63 -12.62
C ILE A 82 2.20 -9.34 -13.73
N ALA A 83 1.90 -8.05 -13.97
CA ALA A 83 0.99 -7.62 -15.03
C ALA A 83 1.47 -8.03 -16.43
N ASN A 84 2.77 -7.93 -16.72
CA ASN A 84 3.35 -8.35 -17.99
C ASN A 84 3.19 -9.85 -18.25
N ARG A 85 3.11 -10.67 -17.21
CA ARG A 85 2.80 -12.10 -17.30
C ARG A 85 1.30 -12.41 -17.35
N ARG A 86 0.46 -11.36 -17.40
CA ARG A 86 -1.02 -11.50 -17.42
C ARG A 86 -1.59 -12.19 -16.18
N ILE A 87 -0.90 -12.11 -15.05
CA ILE A 87 -1.36 -12.58 -13.76
C ILE A 87 -2.13 -11.44 -13.10
N TRP A 88 -3.38 -11.70 -12.74
CA TRP A 88 -4.28 -10.71 -12.14
C TRP A 88 -4.93 -11.23 -10.86
N PRO A 89 -5.10 -10.37 -9.84
CA PRO A 89 -4.61 -8.99 -9.74
C PRO A 89 -3.07 -8.92 -9.67
N ALA A 90 -2.46 -7.87 -10.25
CA ALA A 90 -1.02 -7.74 -10.31
C ALA A 90 -0.45 -7.11 -9.02
N ILE A 91 -0.74 -7.71 -7.88
CA ILE A 91 -0.37 -7.21 -6.54
C ILE A 91 0.95 -7.83 -6.09
N ASN A 92 1.88 -7.00 -5.66
CA ASN A 92 3.06 -7.47 -4.94
C ASN A 92 2.69 -7.72 -3.47
N LEU A 93 2.44 -8.97 -3.14
CA LEU A 93 1.98 -9.40 -1.81
C LEU A 93 3.05 -9.18 -0.73
N ILE A 94 4.32 -9.23 -1.10
CA ILE A 94 5.44 -9.13 -0.17
C ILE A 94 5.60 -7.68 0.31
N GLU A 95 5.47 -6.72 -0.62
CA GLU A 95 5.63 -5.30 -0.33
C GLU A 95 4.32 -4.62 0.12
N SER A 96 3.19 -5.30 -0.05
CA SER A 96 1.88 -4.81 0.41
C SER A 96 1.64 -5.16 1.88
N GLY A 97 0.97 -4.27 2.61
CA GLY A 97 0.68 -4.54 4.01
C GLY A 97 -0.27 -3.55 4.65
N THR A 98 -0.81 -3.95 5.80
CA THR A 98 -1.66 -3.12 6.65
C THR A 98 -0.98 -2.94 8.00
N ARG A 99 -0.92 -1.70 8.48
CA ARG A 99 -0.38 -1.41 9.81
C ARG A 99 -1.36 -1.84 10.87
N LYS A 100 -0.84 -2.35 12.00
CA LYS A 100 -1.64 -2.77 13.16
C LYS A 100 -2.79 -3.70 12.75
N GLU A 101 -2.50 -4.69 11.92
CA GLU A 101 -3.48 -5.70 11.49
C GLU A 101 -4.04 -6.50 12.67
N ASP A 102 -3.33 -6.55 13.78
CA ASP A 102 -3.76 -7.11 15.06
C ASP A 102 -5.02 -6.46 15.64
N LEU A 103 -5.29 -5.20 15.30
CA LEU A 103 -6.51 -4.50 15.69
C LEU A 103 -7.71 -4.80 14.78
N LEU A 104 -7.47 -5.42 13.63
CA LEU A 104 -8.47 -5.65 12.59
C LEU A 104 -8.87 -7.12 12.45
N LEU A 105 -7.99 -8.04 12.84
CA LEU A 105 -8.16 -9.46 12.64
C LEU A 105 -8.33 -10.19 13.98
N ALA A 106 -9.16 -11.23 13.99
CA ALA A 106 -9.22 -12.15 15.12
C ALA A 106 -7.87 -12.85 15.32
N PRO A 107 -7.47 -13.19 16.56
CA PRO A 107 -6.14 -13.73 16.86
C PRO A 107 -5.76 -14.99 16.05
N ASP A 108 -6.70 -15.87 15.82
CA ASP A 108 -6.52 -17.08 15.03
C ASP A 108 -6.29 -16.80 13.55
N VAL A 109 -7.02 -15.84 12.98
CA VAL A 109 -6.85 -15.37 11.61
C VAL A 109 -5.51 -14.67 11.46
N LEU A 110 -5.14 -13.81 12.43
CA LEU A 110 -3.87 -13.09 12.44
C LEU A 110 -2.68 -14.04 12.43
N GLN A 111 -2.71 -15.08 13.27
CA GLN A 111 -1.65 -16.07 13.33
C GLN A 111 -1.47 -16.79 11.97
N ARG A 112 -2.57 -17.18 11.33
CA ARG A 112 -2.54 -17.81 10.00
C ARG A 112 -2.00 -16.86 8.92
N MET A 113 -2.40 -15.61 8.96
CA MET A 113 -1.88 -14.58 8.06
C MET A 113 -0.36 -14.39 8.22
N TRP A 114 0.17 -14.44 9.43
CA TRP A 114 1.61 -14.35 9.67
C TRP A 114 2.36 -15.56 9.14
N ILE A 115 1.82 -16.77 9.32
CA ILE A 115 2.38 -18.00 8.74
C ILE A 115 2.42 -17.89 7.21
N MET A 116 1.31 -17.45 6.60
CA MET A 116 1.25 -17.23 5.15
C MET A 116 2.29 -16.22 4.68
N ARG A 117 2.38 -15.06 5.34
CA ARG A 117 3.39 -14.03 4.98
C ARG A 117 4.81 -14.55 5.09
N LYS A 118 5.11 -15.31 6.13
CA LYS A 118 6.42 -15.94 6.28
C LYS A 118 6.73 -16.92 5.14
N TYR A 119 5.74 -17.69 4.74
CA TYR A 119 5.89 -18.62 3.61
C TYR A 119 6.09 -17.89 2.28
N LEU A 120 5.34 -16.83 2.03
CA LEU A 120 5.46 -16.02 0.82
C LEU A 120 6.75 -15.20 0.74
N ALA A 121 7.37 -14.86 1.88
CA ALA A 121 8.58 -14.04 1.92
C ALA A 121 9.79 -14.68 1.24
N ASP A 122 9.82 -16.02 1.15
CA ASP A 122 10.89 -16.76 0.47
C ASP A 122 10.66 -16.91 -1.05
N MET A 123 9.53 -16.39 -1.56
CA MET A 123 9.14 -16.46 -2.97
C MET A 123 9.42 -15.16 -3.70
N THR A 124 9.55 -15.24 -5.02
CA THR A 124 9.48 -14.05 -5.85
C THR A 124 8.05 -13.49 -5.87
N PRO A 125 7.84 -12.18 -6.13
CA PRO A 125 6.50 -11.60 -6.21
C PRO A 125 5.55 -12.31 -7.20
N ILE A 126 6.11 -12.84 -8.29
CA ILE A 126 5.36 -13.58 -9.29
C ILE A 126 4.89 -14.92 -8.73
N GLU A 127 5.80 -15.71 -8.18
CA GLU A 127 5.51 -17.01 -7.58
C GLU A 127 4.51 -16.89 -6.43
N ALA A 128 4.68 -15.87 -5.58
CA ALA A 128 3.76 -15.60 -4.47
C ALA A 128 2.33 -15.33 -4.97
N MET A 129 2.19 -14.56 -6.06
CA MET A 129 0.87 -14.25 -6.61
C MET A 129 0.24 -15.44 -7.34
N GLU A 130 1.03 -16.22 -8.09
CA GLU A 130 0.56 -17.47 -8.71
C GLU A 130 0.10 -18.48 -7.65
N PHE A 131 0.92 -18.71 -6.63
CA PHE A 131 0.59 -19.58 -5.51
C PHE A 131 -0.73 -19.17 -4.83
N LEU A 132 -0.86 -17.88 -4.49
CA LEU A 132 -2.07 -17.40 -3.83
C LEU A 132 -3.32 -17.58 -4.72
N ASN A 133 -3.22 -17.22 -6.00
CA ASN A 133 -4.33 -17.36 -6.96
C ASN A 133 -4.78 -18.82 -7.09
N ASP A 134 -3.84 -19.75 -7.20
CA ASP A 134 -4.16 -21.17 -7.35
C ASP A 134 -4.83 -21.73 -6.11
N ARG A 135 -4.35 -21.38 -4.94
CA ARG A 135 -4.95 -21.80 -3.67
C ARG A 135 -6.34 -21.19 -3.44
N MET A 136 -6.50 -19.90 -3.71
CA MET A 136 -7.79 -19.21 -3.55
C MET A 136 -8.87 -19.73 -4.54
N ARG A 137 -8.48 -20.17 -5.73
CA ARG A 137 -9.42 -20.78 -6.70
C ARG A 137 -9.96 -22.14 -6.22
N GLN A 138 -9.24 -22.82 -5.35
CA GLN A 138 -9.63 -24.14 -4.82
C GLN A 138 -10.50 -24.03 -3.58
N THR A 139 -10.72 -22.83 -3.06
CA THR A 139 -11.48 -22.57 -1.84
C THR A 139 -12.66 -21.64 -2.10
N LYS A 140 -13.73 -21.76 -1.31
CA LYS A 140 -14.97 -20.99 -1.50
C LYS A 140 -14.87 -19.58 -0.91
N ASP A 141 -14.13 -19.46 0.18
CA ASP A 141 -13.97 -18.23 0.94
C ASP A 141 -12.62 -18.13 1.64
N ASN A 142 -12.33 -16.98 2.24
CA ASN A 142 -11.08 -16.73 2.95
C ASN A 142 -10.90 -17.63 4.19
N ALA A 143 -12.00 -18.04 4.85
CA ALA A 143 -11.92 -18.88 6.03
C ALA A 143 -11.46 -20.29 5.65
N GLU A 144 -12.04 -20.87 4.60
CA GLU A 144 -11.63 -22.16 4.06
C GLU A 144 -10.17 -22.12 3.56
N PHE A 145 -9.80 -21.04 2.86
CA PHE A 145 -8.44 -20.83 2.41
C PHE A 145 -7.44 -20.85 3.57
N LEU A 146 -7.68 -20.07 4.62
CA LEU A 146 -6.78 -19.99 5.79
C LEU A 146 -6.73 -21.30 6.59
N ILE A 147 -7.80 -22.10 6.57
CA ILE A 147 -7.81 -23.45 7.17
C ILE A 147 -6.96 -24.42 6.34
N SER A 148 -7.07 -24.37 5.01
CA SER A 148 -6.34 -25.24 4.09
C SER A 148 -4.81 -25.07 4.15
N MET A 149 -4.33 -23.97 4.69
CA MET A 149 -2.90 -23.71 4.84
C MET A 149 -2.24 -24.48 5.99
N ASN A 150 -3.02 -25.12 6.87
CA ASN A 150 -2.52 -25.90 8.02
C ASN A 150 -2.42 -27.42 7.71
N GLY A 151 -2.62 -27.81 6.46
CA GLY A 151 -2.56 -29.20 6.00
C GLY A 151 -1.24 -29.54 5.32
#